data_3dd5176f09ab4b77f9a34b80c4c1198a
#
_entry.id   3dd5176f09ab4b77f9a34b80c4c1198a
#
_cell.length_a   1.000
_cell.length_b   1.000
_cell.length_c   1.000
_cell.angle_alpha   90.00
_cell.angle_beta   90.00
_cell.angle_gamma   90.00
#
_symmetry.space_group_name_H-M   'P 1'
#
loop_
_entity.id
_entity.type
_entity.pdbx_description
1 polymer ?
#
loop_
_entity_poly.entity_id
_entity_poly.type
_entity_poly.pdbx_seq_one_letter_code
_entity_poly.pdbx_strand_id
1 'polypeptide(L)'
;MKKCLAAVLAAVMILALAGSALAAHEEVTGKLVIYSSMYQFVLDMLDEAIREEFPNLEPGNNGSFFIYGGSSALINRIYSEMADGRLQCDMMLVAEPALSLELKDAGYLEPVTVENAAELLRFPYDADGCWYPVRVCNMVLACNPNLEDEWEARGVTVPKTFQAFANDRKLKGLIAMGDPLTSGTTFAAVASLIQANHYGRQYLRGLAANDVAILSGSETIRQLQEGEICAAMILEESVLKAQKDAADKGEDAHLACIYPEDGVILIPSTVMTVAAERSLNGNLKACEAVERWLLSEAAQEKILDGYMHSPFRNLGKIPWGSVDTDWLIEKDLEVKWENAYRSREDIILAWTEIVANR
;
A
#
# COMPACT_ATOMS: atom_id res chain seq x y z
N MET A 1 2.02 -12.75 -50.55
CA MET A 1 2.87 -13.82 -50.00
C MET A 1 3.83 -13.33 -48.91
N LYS A 2 4.69 -12.30 -49.09
CA LYS A 2 5.64 -11.83 -48.05
C LYS A 2 4.98 -11.33 -46.75
N LYS A 3 3.82 -10.66 -46.83
CA LYS A 3 3.08 -10.19 -45.62
C LYS A 3 2.42 -11.30 -44.83
N CYS A 4 1.93 -12.37 -45.50
CA CYS A 4 1.37 -13.54 -44.82
C CYS A 4 2.47 -14.38 -44.15
N LEU A 5 3.66 -14.49 -44.76
CA LEU A 5 4.78 -15.19 -44.18
C LEU A 5 5.33 -14.49 -42.94
N ALA A 6 5.38 -13.15 -42.93
CA ALA A 6 5.78 -12.35 -41.78
C ALA A 6 4.78 -12.48 -40.60
N ALA A 7 3.46 -12.51 -40.88
CA ALA A 7 2.42 -12.68 -39.86
C ALA A 7 2.47 -14.10 -39.25
N VAL A 8 2.72 -15.14 -40.04
CA VAL A 8 2.88 -16.51 -39.58
C VAL A 8 4.15 -16.68 -38.73
N LEU A 9 5.27 -16.06 -39.14
CA LEU A 9 6.51 -16.06 -38.37
C LEU A 9 6.39 -15.31 -37.06
N ALA A 10 5.67 -14.19 -37.01
CA ALA A 10 5.38 -13.46 -35.80
C ALA A 10 4.49 -14.28 -34.86
N ALA A 11 3.44 -14.93 -35.37
CA ALA A 11 2.56 -15.81 -34.58
C ALA A 11 3.31 -17.03 -34.03
N VAL A 12 4.21 -17.63 -34.80
CA VAL A 12 5.05 -18.76 -34.34
C VAL A 12 6.07 -18.30 -33.30
N MET A 13 6.65 -17.11 -33.42
CA MET A 13 7.54 -16.55 -32.40
C MET A 13 6.79 -16.22 -31.09
N ILE A 14 5.58 -15.67 -31.17
CA ILE A 14 4.74 -15.41 -29.99
C ILE A 14 4.36 -16.70 -29.30
N LEU A 15 3.98 -17.73 -30.05
CA LEU A 15 3.65 -19.07 -29.50
C LEU A 15 4.90 -19.76 -28.91
N ALA A 16 6.07 -19.59 -29.48
CA ALA A 16 7.31 -20.14 -28.95
C ALA A 16 7.75 -19.42 -27.67
N LEU A 17 7.60 -18.10 -27.60
CA LEU A 17 7.87 -17.30 -26.40
C LEU A 17 6.87 -17.61 -25.28
N ALA A 18 5.57 -17.74 -25.58
CA ALA A 18 4.55 -18.14 -24.62
C ALA A 18 4.80 -19.58 -24.10
N GLY A 19 5.18 -20.51 -24.98
CA GLY A 19 5.51 -21.88 -24.59
C GLY A 19 6.77 -21.96 -23.74
N SER A 20 7.78 -21.13 -23.95
CA SER A 20 8.98 -21.09 -23.11
C SER A 20 8.74 -20.43 -21.74
N ALA A 21 7.88 -19.42 -21.67
CA ALA A 21 7.46 -18.80 -20.41
C ALA A 21 6.65 -19.81 -19.55
N LEU A 22 5.68 -20.50 -20.15
CA LEU A 22 4.91 -21.54 -19.47
C LEU A 22 5.79 -22.66 -18.93
N ALA A 23 6.76 -23.15 -19.72
CA ALA A 23 7.70 -24.19 -19.31
C ALA A 23 8.64 -23.70 -18.17
N ALA A 24 9.01 -22.42 -18.16
CA ALA A 24 9.84 -21.85 -17.09
C ALA A 24 9.08 -21.78 -15.75
N HIS A 25 7.77 -21.51 -15.80
CA HIS A 25 6.92 -21.44 -14.60
C HIS A 25 6.57 -22.81 -14.03
N GLU A 26 6.47 -23.85 -14.87
CA GLU A 26 6.31 -25.24 -14.43
C GLU A 26 7.51 -25.79 -13.60
N GLU A 27 8.70 -25.21 -13.77
CA GLU A 27 9.88 -25.56 -12.99
C GLU A 27 9.95 -24.91 -11.60
N VAL A 28 9.02 -23.98 -11.28
CA VAL A 28 8.94 -23.34 -9.96
C VAL A 28 8.12 -24.22 -9.03
N THR A 29 8.78 -24.80 -8.04
CA THR A 29 8.21 -25.82 -7.14
C THR A 29 8.55 -25.51 -5.68
N GLY A 30 7.97 -26.29 -4.76
CA GLY A 30 8.21 -26.18 -3.32
C GLY A 30 7.24 -25.24 -2.64
N LYS A 31 7.52 -24.88 -1.39
CA LYS A 31 6.63 -24.05 -0.57
C LYS A 31 7.04 -22.58 -0.57
N LEU A 32 6.03 -21.71 -0.47
CA LEU A 32 6.20 -20.27 -0.35
C LEU A 32 5.25 -19.70 0.70
N VAL A 33 5.74 -18.82 1.56
CA VAL A 33 4.98 -18.02 2.53
C VAL A 33 5.29 -16.56 2.34
N ILE A 34 4.26 -15.73 2.17
CA ILE A 34 4.36 -14.29 1.94
C ILE A 34 3.63 -13.53 3.05
N TYR A 35 4.32 -12.68 3.79
CA TYR A 35 3.67 -11.74 4.70
C TYR A 35 3.13 -10.55 3.91
N SER A 36 1.87 -10.18 4.16
CA SER A 36 1.30 -9.04 3.44
C SER A 36 0.35 -8.19 4.29
N SER A 37 0.46 -6.88 4.11
CA SER A 37 -0.47 -5.90 4.66
C SER A 37 -1.52 -5.41 3.65
N MET A 38 -1.63 -6.03 2.49
CA MET A 38 -2.72 -5.78 1.55
C MET A 38 -4.03 -6.31 2.11
N TYR A 39 -5.16 -5.72 1.71
CA TYR A 39 -6.47 -6.20 2.10
C TYR A 39 -6.72 -7.64 1.65
N GLN A 40 -7.44 -8.42 2.45
CA GLN A 40 -7.67 -9.84 2.20
C GLN A 40 -8.23 -10.13 0.80
N PHE A 41 -9.19 -9.33 0.32
CA PHE A 41 -9.75 -9.52 -1.02
C PHE A 41 -8.72 -9.37 -2.16
N VAL A 42 -7.69 -8.53 -1.98
CA VAL A 42 -6.58 -8.41 -2.94
C VAL A 42 -5.67 -9.63 -2.85
N LEU A 43 -5.40 -10.11 -1.62
CA LEU A 43 -4.61 -11.31 -1.41
C LEU A 43 -5.28 -12.55 -1.99
N ASP A 44 -6.62 -12.64 -1.91
CA ASP A 44 -7.37 -13.74 -2.52
C ASP A 44 -7.23 -13.72 -4.05
N MET A 45 -7.31 -12.55 -4.69
CA MET A 45 -7.06 -12.41 -6.13
C MET A 45 -5.62 -12.75 -6.53
N LEU A 46 -4.64 -12.31 -5.74
CA LEU A 46 -3.22 -12.62 -6.01
C LEU A 46 -2.90 -14.09 -5.73
N ASP A 47 -3.50 -14.71 -4.71
CA ASP A 47 -3.33 -16.12 -4.38
C ASP A 47 -3.82 -17.02 -5.54
N GLU A 48 -5.00 -16.70 -6.09
CA GLU A 48 -5.54 -17.39 -7.27
C GLU A 48 -4.62 -17.20 -8.49
N ALA A 49 -4.18 -15.98 -8.76
CA ALA A 49 -3.33 -15.68 -9.89
C ALA A 49 -1.92 -16.33 -9.77
N ILE A 50 -1.34 -16.42 -8.56
CA ILE A 50 -0.08 -17.15 -8.33
C ILE A 50 -0.27 -18.65 -8.59
N ARG A 51 -1.40 -19.26 -8.23
CA ARG A 51 -1.68 -20.67 -8.52
C ARG A 51 -1.81 -20.94 -10.01
N GLU A 52 -2.44 -20.03 -10.73
CA GLU A 52 -2.57 -20.14 -12.20
C GLU A 52 -1.20 -20.03 -12.89
N GLU A 53 -0.37 -19.08 -12.45
CA GLU A 53 0.93 -18.80 -13.05
C GLU A 53 2.00 -19.84 -12.67
N PHE A 54 1.96 -20.33 -11.43
CA PHE A 54 2.93 -21.28 -10.87
C PHE A 54 2.24 -22.55 -10.37
N PRO A 55 1.73 -23.43 -11.25
CA PRO A 55 0.86 -24.55 -10.88
C PRO A 55 1.53 -25.61 -9.99
N ASN A 56 2.86 -25.66 -9.96
CA ASN A 56 3.65 -26.61 -9.14
C ASN A 56 4.19 -25.99 -7.84
N LEU A 57 3.88 -24.69 -7.58
CA LEU A 57 4.23 -24.02 -6.33
C LEU A 57 3.18 -24.33 -5.25
N GLU A 58 3.63 -24.67 -4.07
CA GLU A 58 2.75 -25.05 -2.95
C GLU A 58 2.58 -23.88 -1.97
N PRO A 59 1.33 -23.56 -1.56
CA PRO A 59 1.12 -22.59 -0.49
C PRO A 59 1.63 -23.12 0.86
N GLY A 60 2.45 -22.31 1.54
CA GLY A 60 3.07 -22.70 2.81
C GLY A 60 2.24 -22.41 4.06
N ASN A 61 1.07 -21.75 3.92
CA ASN A 61 0.23 -21.34 5.04
C ASN A 61 -1.22 -21.82 4.86
N ASN A 62 -1.59 -22.96 5.45
CA ASN A 62 -2.98 -23.47 5.52
C ASN A 62 -3.76 -23.36 4.20
N GLY A 63 -3.11 -23.61 3.08
CA GLY A 63 -3.73 -23.52 1.76
C GLY A 63 -3.70 -22.12 1.12
N SER A 64 -3.02 -21.14 1.67
CA SER A 64 -2.74 -19.84 1.06
C SER A 64 -1.24 -19.55 1.00
N PHE A 65 -0.79 -18.80 0.02
CA PHE A 65 0.56 -18.24 -0.02
C PHE A 65 0.74 -17.13 1.00
N PHE A 66 -0.35 -16.45 1.38
CA PHE A 66 -0.29 -15.24 2.18
C PHE A 66 -0.62 -15.45 3.66
N ILE A 67 0.10 -14.72 4.50
CA ILE A 67 -0.28 -14.45 5.90
C ILE A 67 -0.60 -12.96 5.97
N TYR A 68 -1.89 -12.66 6.15
CA TYR A 68 -2.37 -11.29 6.29
C TYR A 68 -2.14 -10.74 7.68
N GLY A 69 -1.80 -9.46 7.75
CA GLY A 69 -1.78 -8.66 8.98
C GLY A 69 -1.66 -7.18 8.68
N GLY A 70 -2.20 -6.33 9.54
CA GLY A 70 -1.92 -4.90 9.47
C GLY A 70 -0.40 -4.67 9.56
N SER A 71 0.13 -3.64 8.86
CA SER A 71 1.58 -3.43 8.73
C SER A 71 2.30 -3.45 10.08
N SER A 72 1.79 -2.76 11.10
CA SER A 72 2.45 -2.75 12.43
C SER A 72 2.42 -4.11 13.12
N ALA A 73 1.35 -4.90 12.97
CA ALA A 73 1.30 -6.25 13.53
C ALA A 73 2.32 -7.17 12.85
N LEU A 74 2.46 -7.06 11.53
CA LEU A 74 3.50 -7.78 10.78
C LEU A 74 4.90 -7.31 11.17
N ILE A 75 5.13 -6.02 11.32
CA ILE A 75 6.43 -5.47 11.71
C ILE A 75 6.84 -5.96 13.10
N ASN A 76 5.93 -5.92 14.07
CA ASN A 76 6.20 -6.45 15.42
C ASN A 76 6.51 -7.95 15.38
N ARG A 77 5.81 -8.71 14.54
CA ARG A 77 6.08 -10.11 14.30
C ARG A 77 7.46 -10.31 13.67
N ILE A 78 7.80 -9.55 12.63
CA ILE A 78 9.10 -9.56 11.97
C ILE A 78 10.22 -9.29 12.99
N TYR A 79 10.09 -8.26 13.83
CA TYR A 79 11.09 -7.97 14.86
C TYR A 79 11.25 -9.10 15.89
N SER A 80 10.15 -9.72 16.30
CA SER A 80 10.22 -10.89 17.18
C SER A 80 10.96 -12.06 16.53
N GLU A 81 10.66 -12.33 15.25
CA GLU A 81 11.29 -13.42 14.48
C GLU A 81 12.77 -13.10 14.16
N MET A 82 13.12 -11.84 13.92
CA MET A 82 14.51 -11.38 13.78
C MET A 82 15.32 -11.64 15.04
N ALA A 83 14.75 -11.48 16.23
CA ALA A 83 15.41 -11.79 17.48
C ALA A 83 15.75 -13.29 17.61
N ASP A 84 14.94 -14.16 16.97
CA ASP A 84 15.19 -15.60 16.85
C ASP A 84 16.14 -15.94 15.67
N GLY A 85 16.54 -14.93 14.89
CA GLY A 85 17.50 -15.04 13.78
C GLY A 85 16.92 -15.57 12.47
N ARG A 86 15.58 -15.81 12.38
CA ARG A 86 14.92 -16.37 11.20
C ARG A 86 13.48 -15.92 11.11
N LEU A 87 13.06 -15.44 9.93
CA LEU A 87 11.69 -15.07 9.64
C LEU A 87 10.84 -16.30 9.30
N GLN A 88 9.56 -16.26 9.64
CA GLN A 88 8.58 -17.32 9.33
C GLN A 88 7.84 -17.04 8.01
N CYS A 89 8.51 -16.33 7.09
CA CYS A 89 8.09 -16.11 5.72
C CYS A 89 9.30 -16.19 4.78
N ASP A 90 9.02 -16.23 3.49
CA ASP A 90 10.03 -16.23 2.41
C ASP A 90 10.03 -14.90 1.66
N MET A 91 8.88 -14.20 1.65
CA MET A 91 8.71 -12.90 1.02
C MET A 91 7.82 -11.99 1.87
N MET A 92 7.88 -10.69 1.60
CA MET A 92 7.04 -9.69 2.27
C MET A 92 6.50 -8.65 1.29
N LEU A 93 5.23 -8.25 1.48
CA LEU A 93 4.54 -7.17 0.78
C LEU A 93 3.98 -6.19 1.82
N VAL A 94 4.76 -5.19 2.23
CA VAL A 94 4.41 -4.31 3.35
C VAL A 94 4.40 -2.84 2.94
N ALA A 95 3.34 -2.13 3.30
CA ALA A 95 3.17 -0.71 3.00
C ALA A 95 3.85 0.18 4.06
N GLU A 96 5.13 -0.02 4.23
CA GLU A 96 6.02 0.80 5.06
C GLU A 96 7.44 0.77 4.50
N PRO A 97 7.80 1.70 3.60
CA PRO A 97 9.12 1.69 2.93
C PRO A 97 10.31 1.74 3.89
N ALA A 98 10.15 2.32 5.08
CA ALA A 98 11.20 2.37 6.09
C ALA A 98 11.66 0.98 6.55
N LEU A 99 10.74 0.00 6.61
CA LEU A 99 11.06 -1.39 6.96
C LEU A 99 12.02 -2.04 5.96
N SER A 100 11.86 -1.74 4.66
CA SER A 100 12.72 -2.30 3.61
C SER A 100 14.18 -1.87 3.79
N LEU A 101 14.40 -0.62 4.18
CA LEU A 101 15.73 -0.09 4.46
C LEU A 101 16.35 -0.78 5.68
N GLU A 102 15.56 -0.95 6.75
CA GLU A 102 16.00 -1.61 7.98
C GLU A 102 16.40 -3.07 7.74
N LEU A 103 15.55 -3.84 7.05
CA LEU A 103 15.82 -5.25 6.77
C LEU A 103 17.01 -5.44 5.84
N LYS A 104 17.21 -4.52 4.87
CA LYS A 104 18.40 -4.50 4.03
C LYS A 104 19.66 -4.27 4.87
N ASP A 105 19.67 -3.22 5.69
CA ASP A 105 20.80 -2.88 6.55
C ASP A 105 21.14 -4.02 7.54
N ALA A 106 20.14 -4.75 8.01
CA ALA A 106 20.29 -5.90 8.89
C ALA A 106 20.68 -7.21 8.17
N GLY A 107 20.77 -7.21 6.82
CA GLY A 107 21.17 -8.38 6.03
C GLY A 107 20.11 -9.48 5.98
N TYR A 108 18.83 -9.12 6.01
CA TYR A 108 17.71 -10.06 5.91
C TYR A 108 17.17 -10.23 4.50
N LEU A 109 17.57 -9.38 3.54
CA LEU A 109 17.02 -9.38 2.19
C LEU A 109 17.99 -9.96 1.16
N GLU A 110 17.44 -10.73 0.24
CA GLU A 110 18.12 -11.25 -0.95
C GLU A 110 17.88 -10.32 -2.13
N PRO A 111 18.91 -9.88 -2.85
CA PRO A 111 18.73 -9.09 -4.06
C PRO A 111 18.09 -9.90 -5.19
N VAL A 112 17.03 -9.38 -5.78
CA VAL A 112 16.38 -9.92 -6.97
C VAL A 112 16.56 -8.96 -8.14
N THR A 113 17.07 -9.43 -9.27
CA THR A 113 17.21 -8.61 -10.44
C THR A 113 15.90 -8.55 -11.21
N VAL A 114 15.35 -7.34 -11.35
CA VAL A 114 14.22 -7.03 -12.23
C VAL A 114 14.74 -6.28 -13.45
N GLU A 115 14.65 -6.92 -14.62
CA GLU A 115 15.09 -6.29 -15.86
C GLU A 115 14.28 -5.03 -16.17
N ASN A 116 14.95 -3.99 -16.65
CA ASN A 116 14.32 -2.72 -17.05
C ASN A 116 13.53 -2.00 -15.91
N ALA A 117 13.83 -2.27 -14.62
CA ALA A 117 13.14 -1.64 -13.50
C ALA A 117 13.09 -0.10 -13.61
N ALA A 118 14.19 0.53 -14.04
CA ALA A 118 14.27 1.99 -14.24
C ALA A 118 13.32 2.52 -15.35
N GLU A 119 13.01 1.69 -16.35
CA GLU A 119 12.09 2.03 -17.43
C GLU A 119 10.64 1.77 -17.05
N LEU A 120 10.40 0.72 -16.27
CA LEU A 120 9.07 0.31 -15.83
C LEU A 120 8.54 1.17 -14.69
N LEU A 121 9.38 1.44 -13.68
CA LEU A 121 8.94 2.04 -12.42
C LEU A 121 9.05 3.56 -12.44
N ARG A 122 8.06 4.24 -11.88
CA ARG A 122 8.05 5.69 -11.66
C ARG A 122 8.32 6.09 -10.20
N PHE A 123 8.35 5.11 -9.30
CA PHE A 123 8.68 5.30 -7.88
C PHE A 123 10.08 4.78 -7.57
N PRO A 124 10.73 5.32 -6.53
CA PRO A 124 12.03 4.83 -6.09
C PRO A 124 12.01 3.34 -5.74
N TYR A 125 13.10 2.66 -6.03
CA TYR A 125 13.37 1.27 -5.66
C TYR A 125 14.84 1.14 -5.24
N ASP A 126 15.21 0.01 -4.65
CA ASP A 126 16.59 -0.23 -4.24
C ASP A 126 17.50 -0.55 -5.44
N ALA A 127 18.58 0.20 -5.59
CA ALA A 127 19.52 0.01 -6.69
C ALA A 127 20.26 -1.35 -6.65
N ASP A 128 20.38 -1.94 -5.45
CA ASP A 128 20.96 -3.27 -5.26
C ASP A 128 19.93 -4.40 -5.46
N GLY A 129 18.64 -4.07 -5.65
CA GLY A 129 17.59 -5.03 -5.93
C GLY A 129 16.98 -5.71 -4.69
N CYS A 130 17.21 -5.19 -3.49
CA CYS A 130 16.66 -5.78 -2.25
C CYS A 130 15.17 -5.51 -2.04
N TRP A 131 14.61 -4.49 -2.71
CA TRP A 131 13.18 -4.19 -2.66
C TRP A 131 12.73 -3.36 -3.86
N TYR A 132 11.47 -3.53 -4.23
CA TYR A 132 10.79 -2.77 -5.28
C TYR A 132 9.41 -2.33 -4.82
N PRO A 133 8.88 -1.17 -5.27
CA PRO A 133 7.49 -0.83 -5.07
C PRO A 133 6.60 -1.77 -5.89
N VAL A 134 5.64 -2.42 -5.26
CA VAL A 134 4.68 -3.33 -5.91
C VAL A 134 3.29 -2.71 -6.05
N ARG A 135 2.96 -1.78 -5.17
CA ARG A 135 1.77 -0.92 -5.22
C ARG A 135 2.04 0.40 -4.54
N VAL A 136 1.18 1.37 -4.77
CA VAL A 136 1.25 2.66 -4.07
C VAL A 136 -0.09 2.95 -3.44
N CYS A 137 -0.10 3.08 -2.12
CA CYS A 137 -1.26 3.54 -1.37
C CYS A 137 -1.30 5.07 -1.38
N ASN A 138 -2.50 5.64 -1.42
CA ASN A 138 -2.70 7.07 -1.28
C ASN A 138 -3.50 7.37 -0.02
N MET A 139 -2.96 8.21 0.86
CA MET A 139 -3.66 8.69 2.04
C MET A 139 -4.44 9.95 1.66
N VAL A 140 -5.76 9.88 1.76
CA VAL A 140 -6.68 10.97 1.41
C VAL A 140 -7.42 11.46 2.65
N LEU A 141 -8.12 12.59 2.51
CA LEU A 141 -9.24 12.90 3.37
C LEU A 141 -10.53 12.32 2.75
N ALA A 142 -11.49 11.95 3.58
CA ALA A 142 -12.79 11.49 3.15
C ALA A 142 -13.91 12.16 3.93
N CYS A 143 -15.07 12.30 3.30
CA CYS A 143 -16.28 12.84 3.91
C CYS A 143 -17.53 12.16 3.36
N ASN A 144 -18.68 12.44 3.97
CA ASN A 144 -20.00 12.18 3.39
C ASN A 144 -20.46 13.44 2.63
N PRO A 145 -20.45 13.43 1.29
CA PRO A 145 -20.78 14.62 0.50
C PRO A 145 -22.26 15.04 0.66
N ASN A 146 -23.14 14.14 1.05
CA ASN A 146 -24.56 14.43 1.22
C ASN A 146 -24.84 15.22 2.50
N LEU A 147 -23.86 15.35 3.39
CA LEU A 147 -23.97 16.08 4.66
C LEU A 147 -23.22 17.42 4.67
N GLU A 148 -22.62 17.84 3.55
CA GLU A 148 -21.85 19.11 3.49
C GLU A 148 -22.70 20.31 3.91
N ASP A 149 -23.93 20.43 3.38
CA ASP A 149 -24.86 21.52 3.72
C ASP A 149 -25.26 21.52 5.21
N GLU A 150 -25.42 20.32 5.80
CA GLU A 150 -25.73 20.20 7.23
C GLU A 150 -24.55 20.63 8.11
N TRP A 151 -23.32 20.25 7.72
CA TRP A 151 -22.12 20.70 8.40
C TRP A 151 -21.95 22.22 8.30
N GLU A 152 -22.15 22.80 7.11
CA GLU A 152 -22.09 24.27 6.91
C GLU A 152 -23.13 24.99 7.75
N ALA A 153 -24.36 24.48 7.83
CA ALA A 153 -25.42 25.04 8.69
C ALA A 153 -25.04 25.03 10.18
N ARG A 154 -24.17 24.10 10.61
CA ARG A 154 -23.60 24.01 11.95
C ARG A 154 -22.33 24.87 12.11
N GLY A 155 -21.90 25.57 11.06
CA GLY A 155 -20.69 26.37 11.03
C GLY A 155 -19.40 25.56 10.88
N VAL A 156 -19.48 24.31 10.46
CA VAL A 156 -18.37 23.40 10.21
C VAL A 156 -18.16 23.26 8.71
N THR A 157 -16.94 23.43 8.25
CA THR A 157 -16.58 23.25 6.83
C THR A 157 -15.76 21.95 6.67
N VAL A 158 -16.12 21.13 5.69
CA VAL A 158 -15.34 19.93 5.34
C VAL A 158 -13.92 20.34 4.92
N PRO A 159 -12.88 19.82 5.58
CA PRO A 159 -11.49 20.23 5.33
C PRO A 159 -11.03 19.79 3.93
N LYS A 160 -10.40 20.72 3.17
CA LYS A 160 -9.82 20.46 1.84
C LYS A 160 -8.29 20.33 1.88
N THR A 161 -7.68 20.46 3.06
CA THR A 161 -6.22 20.42 3.27
C THR A 161 -5.91 19.60 4.53
N PHE A 162 -4.75 18.97 4.57
CA PHE A 162 -4.26 18.34 5.81
C PHE A 162 -4.08 19.37 6.93
N GLN A 163 -3.66 20.60 6.57
CA GLN A 163 -3.52 21.68 7.54
C GLN A 163 -4.86 22.05 8.18
N ALA A 164 -5.93 22.20 7.40
CA ALA A 164 -7.28 22.47 7.93
C ALA A 164 -7.79 21.31 8.79
N PHE A 165 -7.59 20.07 8.34
CA PHE A 165 -7.96 18.87 9.08
C PHE A 165 -7.39 18.86 10.50
N ALA A 166 -6.11 19.21 10.68
CA ALA A 166 -5.50 19.23 12.00
C ALA A 166 -5.79 20.52 12.81
N ASN A 167 -5.97 21.67 12.16
CA ASN A 167 -5.88 22.96 12.85
C ASN A 167 -7.19 23.78 12.90
N ASP A 168 -8.20 23.46 12.09
CA ASP A 168 -9.52 24.12 12.22
C ASP A 168 -10.22 23.65 13.49
N ARG A 169 -10.39 24.53 14.46
CA ARG A 169 -11.02 24.23 15.77
C ARG A 169 -12.51 23.93 15.69
N LYS A 170 -13.15 24.25 14.59
CA LYS A 170 -14.55 23.87 14.34
C LYS A 170 -14.70 22.36 14.10
N LEU A 171 -13.60 21.66 13.77
CA LEU A 171 -13.55 20.22 13.58
C LEU A 171 -13.32 19.43 14.88
N LYS A 172 -13.29 20.09 16.04
CA LYS A 172 -13.03 19.43 17.32
C LYS A 172 -14.04 18.31 17.60
N GLY A 173 -13.55 17.07 17.77
CA GLY A 173 -14.36 15.87 18.00
C GLY A 173 -15.13 15.38 16.76
N LEU A 174 -14.85 15.94 15.58
CA LEU A 174 -15.54 15.62 14.33
C LEU A 174 -14.62 15.03 13.25
N ILE A 175 -13.40 14.65 13.61
CA ILE A 175 -12.42 14.06 12.71
C ILE A 175 -11.88 12.75 13.26
N ALA A 176 -11.49 11.85 12.34
CA ALA A 176 -10.88 10.57 12.69
C ALA A 176 -9.71 10.20 11.80
N MET A 177 -8.87 9.31 12.30
CA MET A 177 -7.79 8.67 11.54
C MET A 177 -7.42 7.32 12.15
N GLY A 178 -6.60 6.54 11.46
CA GLY A 178 -5.98 5.33 12.01
C GLY A 178 -4.95 5.63 13.10
N ASP A 179 -4.49 4.57 13.78
CA ASP A 179 -3.43 4.66 14.78
C ASP A 179 -2.06 4.36 14.14
N PRO A 180 -1.09 5.28 14.15
CA PRO A 180 0.26 5.02 13.64
C PRO A 180 1.03 3.96 14.47
N LEU A 181 0.55 3.62 15.68
CA LEU A 181 1.12 2.53 16.48
C LEU A 181 0.74 1.15 15.94
N THR A 182 -0.38 1.05 15.20
CA THR A 182 -0.92 -0.22 14.70
C THR A 182 -1.09 -0.29 13.20
N SER A 183 -0.88 0.82 12.49
CA SER A 183 -1.00 0.95 11.03
C SER A 183 0.25 1.58 10.42
N GLY A 184 1.01 0.82 9.63
CA GLY A 184 2.20 1.32 8.94
C GLY A 184 1.88 2.42 7.92
N THR A 185 0.75 2.35 7.23
CA THR A 185 0.32 3.42 6.31
C THR A 185 -0.05 4.69 7.06
N THR A 186 -0.67 4.58 8.24
CA THR A 186 -0.92 5.74 9.09
C THR A 186 0.39 6.31 9.67
N PHE A 187 1.32 5.43 10.07
CA PHE A 187 2.68 5.87 10.47
C PHE A 187 3.36 6.62 9.32
N ALA A 188 3.34 6.06 8.11
CA ALA A 188 3.92 6.68 6.93
C ALA A 188 3.29 8.06 6.64
N ALA A 189 1.97 8.19 6.78
CA ALA A 189 1.28 9.46 6.61
C ALA A 189 1.68 10.49 7.68
N VAL A 190 1.74 10.08 8.95
CA VAL A 190 2.19 10.95 10.05
C VAL A 190 3.65 11.38 9.85
N ALA A 191 4.52 10.46 9.44
CA ALA A 191 5.93 10.77 9.14
C ALA A 191 6.04 11.78 7.98
N SER A 192 5.23 11.63 6.92
CA SER A 192 5.15 12.57 5.81
C SER A 192 4.78 13.98 6.28
N LEU A 193 3.71 14.08 7.05
CA LEU A 193 3.19 15.36 7.55
C LEU A 193 4.14 16.04 8.55
N ILE A 194 4.86 15.26 9.36
CA ILE A 194 5.88 15.81 10.27
C ILE A 194 7.10 16.34 9.49
N GLN A 195 7.49 15.67 8.40
CA GLN A 195 8.64 16.06 7.59
C GLN A 195 8.36 17.22 6.63
N ALA A 196 7.08 17.45 6.28
CA ALA A 196 6.70 18.57 5.42
C ALA A 196 7.06 19.92 6.08
N ASN A 197 7.58 20.87 5.28
CA ASN A 197 8.22 22.09 5.77
C ASN A 197 7.37 22.97 6.70
N HIS A 198 6.05 22.89 6.64
CA HIS A 198 5.15 23.73 7.44
C HIS A 198 4.32 22.97 8.47
N TYR A 199 4.46 21.66 8.58
CA TYR A 199 3.68 20.89 9.53
C TYR A 199 4.46 20.57 10.80
N GLY A 200 5.53 19.79 10.71
CA GLY A 200 6.35 19.41 11.86
C GLY A 200 5.51 18.76 12.98
N ARG A 201 6.06 18.70 14.18
CA ARG A 201 5.33 18.20 15.37
C ARG A 201 4.11 19.07 15.75
N GLN A 202 3.99 20.27 15.19
CA GLN A 202 2.83 21.13 15.41
C GLN A 202 1.55 20.52 14.84
N TYR A 203 1.66 19.69 13.78
CA TYR A 203 0.55 18.93 13.23
C TYR A 203 -0.09 18.00 14.26
N LEU A 204 0.73 17.26 15.02
CA LEU A 204 0.25 16.38 16.10
C LEU A 204 -0.47 17.17 17.20
N ARG A 205 0.03 18.34 17.56
CA ARG A 205 -0.65 19.21 18.55
C ARG A 205 -2.00 19.69 18.01
N GLY A 206 -2.09 19.94 16.70
CA GLY A 206 -3.33 20.27 16.03
C GLY A 206 -4.36 19.15 16.15
N LEU A 207 -3.98 17.92 15.79
CA LEU A 207 -4.82 16.73 15.92
C LEU A 207 -5.28 16.50 17.35
N ALA A 208 -4.37 16.59 18.32
CA ALA A 208 -4.68 16.44 19.74
C ALA A 208 -5.70 17.49 20.23
N ALA A 209 -5.51 18.75 19.84
CA ALA A 209 -6.41 19.83 20.24
C ALA A 209 -7.79 19.77 19.54
N ASN A 210 -7.88 19.04 18.44
CA ASN A 210 -9.14 18.72 17.77
C ASN A 210 -9.76 17.41 18.25
N ASP A 211 -9.21 16.77 19.27
CA ASP A 211 -9.71 15.50 19.83
C ASP A 211 -9.92 14.45 18.72
N VAL A 212 -8.94 14.32 17.79
CA VAL A 212 -9.05 13.38 16.66
C VAL A 212 -9.38 11.97 17.17
N ALA A 213 -10.42 11.33 16.66
CA ALA A 213 -10.76 9.96 17.01
C ALA A 213 -9.80 8.98 16.34
N ILE A 214 -9.36 7.96 17.08
CA ILE A 214 -8.49 6.89 16.57
C ILE A 214 -9.35 5.67 16.31
N LEU A 215 -9.60 5.35 15.04
CA LEU A 215 -10.57 4.36 14.61
C LEU A 215 -9.95 3.34 13.65
N SER A 216 -10.54 2.14 13.58
CA SER A 216 -10.28 1.20 12.49
C SER A 216 -10.85 1.71 11.16
N GLY A 217 -10.36 1.23 10.02
CA GLY A 217 -10.85 1.65 8.72
C GLY A 217 -12.36 1.43 8.53
N SER A 218 -12.90 0.28 8.97
CA SER A 218 -14.33 -0.03 8.88
C SER A 218 -15.19 0.87 9.77
N GLU A 219 -14.73 1.17 10.97
CA GLU A 219 -15.43 2.07 11.87
C GLU A 219 -15.39 3.52 11.35
N THR A 220 -14.28 3.94 10.78
CA THR A 220 -14.15 5.24 10.11
C THR A 220 -15.16 5.41 8.98
N ILE A 221 -15.29 4.40 8.10
CA ILE A 221 -16.27 4.39 7.02
C ILE A 221 -17.69 4.51 7.56
N ARG A 222 -18.06 3.71 8.58
CA ARG A 222 -19.38 3.77 9.20
C ARG A 222 -19.68 5.15 9.77
N GLN A 223 -18.76 5.72 10.55
CA GLN A 223 -18.98 7.03 11.18
C GLN A 223 -19.09 8.18 10.18
N LEU A 224 -18.36 8.12 9.06
CA LEU A 224 -18.52 9.08 7.96
C LEU A 224 -19.91 8.96 7.33
N GLN A 225 -20.33 7.73 7.01
CA GLN A 225 -21.65 7.47 6.39
C GLN A 225 -22.81 7.94 7.28
N GLU A 226 -22.72 7.70 8.58
CA GLU A 226 -23.74 8.06 9.56
C GLU A 226 -23.67 9.54 10.00
N GLY A 227 -22.64 10.28 9.57
CA GLY A 227 -22.46 11.69 9.94
C GLY A 227 -22.09 11.90 11.43
N GLU A 228 -21.48 10.91 12.07
CA GLU A 228 -20.92 11.06 13.41
C GLU A 228 -19.62 11.89 13.38
N ILE A 229 -18.88 11.82 12.27
CA ILE A 229 -17.69 12.64 11.99
C ILE A 229 -17.84 13.36 10.65
N CYS A 230 -17.21 14.54 10.54
CA CYS A 230 -17.23 15.39 9.36
C CYS A 230 -16.22 14.93 8.31
N ALA A 231 -15.03 14.51 8.75
CA ALA A 231 -13.96 14.07 7.86
C ALA A 231 -13.04 13.06 8.52
N ALA A 232 -12.37 12.26 7.71
CA ALA A 232 -11.35 11.33 8.18
C ALA A 232 -10.14 11.29 7.26
N MET A 233 -8.95 11.04 7.82
CA MET A 233 -7.75 10.68 7.09
C MET A 233 -7.71 9.15 6.96
N ILE A 234 -7.84 8.65 5.73
CA ILE A 234 -8.02 7.23 5.43
C ILE A 234 -7.38 6.88 4.06
N LEU A 235 -7.11 5.60 3.83
CA LEU A 235 -6.62 5.14 2.54
C LEU A 235 -7.69 5.25 1.45
N GLU A 236 -7.29 5.75 0.27
CA GLU A 236 -8.15 5.90 -0.90
C GLU A 236 -8.83 4.58 -1.28
N GLU A 237 -8.09 3.47 -1.30
CA GLU A 237 -8.62 2.14 -1.64
C GLU A 237 -9.78 1.71 -0.71
N SER A 238 -9.80 2.15 0.54
CA SER A 238 -10.91 1.88 1.47
C SER A 238 -12.19 2.58 1.04
N VAL A 239 -12.08 3.82 0.61
CA VAL A 239 -13.22 4.64 0.14
C VAL A 239 -13.72 4.12 -1.18
N LEU A 240 -12.81 3.87 -2.15
CA LEU A 240 -13.15 3.36 -3.48
C LEU A 240 -13.83 2.00 -3.41
N LYS A 241 -13.32 1.10 -2.54
CA LYS A 241 -13.96 -0.20 -2.31
C LYS A 241 -15.38 -0.04 -1.76
N ALA A 242 -15.59 0.81 -0.75
CA ALA A 242 -16.90 1.04 -0.19
C ALA A 242 -17.88 1.62 -1.22
N GLN A 243 -17.41 2.56 -2.07
CA GLN A 243 -18.18 3.10 -3.18
C GLN A 243 -18.57 2.02 -4.20
N LYS A 244 -17.63 1.15 -4.57
CA LYS A 244 -17.89 0.06 -5.52
C LYS A 244 -18.85 -0.97 -4.94
N ASP A 245 -18.67 -1.37 -3.69
CA ASP A 245 -19.53 -2.33 -3.00
C ASP A 245 -20.99 -1.83 -2.89
N ALA A 246 -21.20 -0.53 -2.69
CA ALA A 246 -22.51 0.09 -2.68
C ALA A 246 -23.10 0.14 -4.10
N ALA A 247 -22.33 0.60 -5.10
CA ALA A 247 -22.76 0.68 -6.48
C ALA A 247 -23.17 -0.68 -7.04
N ASP A 248 -22.49 -1.76 -6.69
CA ASP A 248 -22.84 -3.13 -7.10
C ASP A 248 -24.21 -3.60 -6.54
N LYS A 249 -24.65 -2.98 -5.45
CA LYS A 249 -25.98 -3.20 -4.86
C LYS A 249 -27.04 -2.19 -5.37
N GLY A 250 -26.62 -1.23 -6.19
CA GLY A 250 -27.48 -0.12 -6.65
C GLY A 250 -27.71 0.94 -5.56
N GLU A 251 -26.83 1.05 -4.59
CA GLU A 251 -26.87 1.96 -3.46
C GLU A 251 -25.83 3.08 -3.61
N ASP A 252 -26.02 4.20 -2.90
CA ASP A 252 -25.01 5.25 -2.71
C ASP A 252 -24.17 4.93 -1.47
N ALA A 253 -22.85 4.96 -1.58
CA ALA A 253 -21.96 4.78 -0.46
C ALA A 253 -21.96 5.95 0.53
N HIS A 254 -22.47 7.11 0.15
CA HIS A 254 -22.39 8.35 0.93
C HIS A 254 -20.96 8.69 1.37
N LEU A 255 -19.99 8.50 0.48
CA LEU A 255 -18.56 8.72 0.70
C LEU A 255 -17.92 9.39 -0.50
N ALA A 256 -17.00 10.30 -0.25
CA ALA A 256 -16.14 10.91 -1.28
C ALA A 256 -14.70 11.01 -0.79
N CYS A 257 -13.75 10.77 -1.71
CA CYS A 257 -12.35 11.12 -1.51
C CYS A 257 -12.16 12.62 -1.72
N ILE A 258 -11.39 13.23 -0.83
CA ILE A 258 -10.87 14.59 -0.95
C ILE A 258 -9.36 14.46 -1.09
N TYR A 259 -8.84 14.85 -2.26
CA TYR A 259 -7.39 14.92 -2.49
C TYR A 259 -6.92 16.27 -1.97
N PRO A 260 -6.11 16.32 -0.88
CA PRO A 260 -5.80 17.57 -0.21
C PRO A 260 -5.05 18.54 -1.11
N GLU A 261 -5.48 19.82 -1.09
CA GLU A 261 -4.93 20.89 -1.93
C GLU A 261 -3.49 21.27 -1.56
N ASP A 262 -3.09 20.99 -0.32
CA ASP A 262 -1.75 21.19 0.22
C ASP A 262 -0.78 20.05 -0.01
N GLY A 263 -1.18 19.05 -0.80
CA GLY A 263 -0.39 17.91 -1.23
C GLY A 263 -1.07 16.57 -0.95
N VAL A 264 -0.56 15.51 -1.55
CA VAL A 264 -1.02 14.13 -1.32
C VAL A 264 0.09 13.33 -0.64
N ILE A 265 -0.24 12.19 -0.08
CA ILE A 265 0.72 11.30 0.58
C ILE A 265 0.69 9.95 -0.12
N LEU A 266 1.71 9.71 -0.93
CA LEU A 266 1.90 8.45 -1.64
C LEU A 266 2.84 7.55 -0.84
N ILE A 267 2.36 6.34 -0.53
CA ILE A 267 3.07 5.37 0.31
C ILE A 267 3.35 4.12 -0.52
N PRO A 268 4.57 3.96 -1.03
CA PRO A 268 4.95 2.72 -1.71
C PRO A 268 4.87 1.54 -0.75
N SER A 269 4.19 0.46 -1.19
CA SER A 269 4.27 -0.84 -0.56
C SER A 269 5.33 -1.65 -1.30
N THR A 270 6.29 -2.16 -0.56
CA THR A 270 7.44 -2.83 -1.15
C THR A 270 7.29 -4.34 -1.16
N VAL A 271 7.75 -4.98 -2.23
CA VAL A 271 8.04 -6.41 -2.27
C VAL A 271 9.49 -6.63 -1.89
N MET A 272 9.74 -7.67 -1.08
CA MET A 272 11.04 -8.04 -0.57
C MET A 272 11.16 -9.57 -0.53
N THR A 273 12.26 -10.11 -1.04
CA THR A 273 12.63 -11.52 -0.86
C THR A 273 13.56 -11.65 0.35
N VAL A 274 13.26 -12.61 1.23
CA VAL A 274 14.08 -12.89 2.42
C VAL A 274 15.27 -13.77 2.02
N ALA A 275 16.47 -13.46 2.50
CA ALA A 275 17.66 -14.27 2.28
C ALA A 275 17.45 -15.73 2.73
N ALA A 276 17.95 -16.70 1.96
CA ALA A 276 17.62 -18.11 2.13
C ALA A 276 17.86 -18.64 3.54
N GLU A 277 18.99 -18.27 4.17
CA GLU A 277 19.35 -18.68 5.52
C GLU A 277 18.52 -17.99 6.61
N ARG A 278 17.77 -16.95 6.25
CA ARG A 278 16.91 -16.16 7.14
C ARG A 278 15.41 -16.43 6.92
N SER A 279 15.07 -17.12 5.83
CA SER A 279 13.67 -17.37 5.44
C SER A 279 13.13 -18.70 5.94
N LEU A 280 11.80 -18.87 5.93
CA LEU A 280 11.12 -20.09 6.41
C LEU A 280 11.49 -21.33 5.58
N ASN A 281 11.41 -21.23 4.23
CA ASN A 281 11.62 -22.37 3.35
C ASN A 281 12.96 -22.31 2.57
N GLY A 282 13.59 -21.16 2.48
CA GLY A 282 14.83 -20.96 1.71
C GLY A 282 14.66 -21.13 0.19
N ASN A 283 13.44 -20.97 -0.31
CA ASN A 283 13.09 -21.25 -1.72
C ASN A 283 13.29 -20.02 -2.60
N LEU A 284 14.56 -19.60 -2.77
CA LEU A 284 14.90 -18.39 -3.55
C LEU A 284 14.38 -18.45 -4.99
N LYS A 285 14.42 -19.63 -5.65
CA LYS A 285 13.92 -19.76 -7.02
C LYS A 285 12.44 -19.37 -7.13
N ALA A 286 11.63 -19.79 -6.16
CA ALA A 286 10.21 -19.43 -6.11
C ALA A 286 10.02 -17.95 -5.77
N CYS A 287 10.76 -17.43 -4.79
CA CYS A 287 10.71 -16.02 -4.41
C CYS A 287 11.03 -15.10 -5.59
N GLU A 288 12.17 -15.34 -6.27
CA GLU A 288 12.56 -14.56 -7.45
C GLU A 288 11.53 -14.61 -8.57
N ALA A 289 10.95 -15.79 -8.85
CA ALA A 289 9.96 -15.95 -9.89
C ALA A 289 8.67 -15.18 -9.56
N VAL A 290 8.17 -15.31 -8.33
CA VAL A 290 6.97 -14.60 -7.86
C VAL A 290 7.21 -13.10 -7.74
N GLU A 291 8.39 -12.65 -7.29
CA GLU A 291 8.72 -11.22 -7.24
C GLU A 291 8.74 -10.58 -8.64
N ARG A 292 9.38 -11.23 -9.62
CA ARG A 292 9.36 -10.77 -11.01
C ARG A 292 7.96 -10.77 -11.60
N TRP A 293 7.14 -11.77 -11.27
CA TRP A 293 5.74 -11.82 -11.70
C TRP A 293 4.90 -10.70 -11.07
N LEU A 294 5.06 -10.43 -9.77
CA LEU A 294 4.39 -9.29 -9.11
C LEU A 294 4.74 -7.94 -9.76
N LEU A 295 5.91 -7.86 -10.37
CA LEU A 295 6.39 -6.72 -11.15
C LEU A 295 6.17 -6.93 -12.66
N SER A 296 5.14 -7.66 -13.06
CA SER A 296 4.66 -7.79 -14.43
C SER A 296 3.37 -7.00 -14.64
N GLU A 297 3.03 -6.71 -15.90
CA GLU A 297 1.79 -6.00 -16.25
C GLU A 297 0.55 -6.77 -15.77
N ALA A 298 0.55 -8.11 -15.93
CA ALA A 298 -0.56 -8.97 -15.52
C ALA A 298 -0.87 -8.90 -14.02
N ALA A 299 0.16 -8.93 -13.16
CA ALA A 299 -0.01 -8.78 -11.72
C ALA A 299 -0.38 -7.35 -11.34
N GLN A 300 0.17 -6.35 -12.03
CA GLN A 300 -0.14 -4.95 -11.78
C GLN A 300 -1.57 -4.57 -12.15
N GLU A 301 -2.17 -5.19 -13.16
CA GLU A 301 -3.60 -5.06 -13.47
C GLU A 301 -4.48 -5.55 -12.30
N LYS A 302 -4.13 -6.67 -11.65
CA LYS A 302 -4.82 -7.17 -10.44
C LYS A 302 -4.74 -6.16 -9.28
N ILE A 303 -3.62 -5.47 -9.15
CA ILE A 303 -3.43 -4.43 -8.12
C ILE A 303 -4.33 -3.22 -8.39
N LEU A 304 -4.45 -2.80 -9.66
CA LEU A 304 -5.39 -1.74 -10.05
C LEU A 304 -6.85 -2.14 -9.77
N ASP A 305 -7.23 -3.40 -10.03
CA ASP A 305 -8.54 -3.95 -9.70
C ASP A 305 -8.79 -3.97 -8.17
N GLY A 306 -7.71 -4.00 -7.38
CA GLY A 306 -7.72 -3.86 -5.93
C GLY A 306 -7.82 -2.42 -5.42
N TYR A 307 -8.13 -1.45 -6.28
CA TYR A 307 -8.26 -0.01 -5.98
C TYR A 307 -6.97 0.66 -5.52
N MET A 308 -5.80 0.11 -5.87
CA MET A 308 -4.50 0.65 -5.52
C MET A 308 -3.75 1.12 -6.77
N HIS A 309 -2.89 2.13 -6.61
CA HIS A 309 -2.08 2.64 -7.71
C HIS A 309 -0.93 1.69 -8.05
N SER A 310 -0.66 1.53 -9.35
CA SER A 310 0.51 0.82 -9.83
C SER A 310 1.75 1.73 -9.80
N PRO A 311 2.92 1.20 -9.43
CA PRO A 311 4.18 1.92 -9.59
C PRO A 311 4.66 2.00 -11.04
N PHE A 312 3.98 1.35 -12.00
CA PHE A 312 4.37 1.31 -13.40
C PHE A 312 4.02 2.59 -14.16
N ARG A 313 4.93 3.02 -15.05
CA ARG A 313 4.75 4.24 -15.85
C ARG A 313 3.60 4.18 -16.85
N ASN A 314 3.28 3.00 -17.37
CA ASN A 314 2.23 2.77 -18.36
C ASN A 314 0.85 2.44 -17.76
N LEU A 315 0.75 2.32 -16.45
CA LEU A 315 -0.47 1.99 -15.73
C LEU A 315 -0.84 3.14 -14.79
N GLY A 316 -1.52 4.15 -15.32
CA GLY A 316 -1.71 5.44 -14.65
C GLY A 316 -3.01 5.59 -13.89
N LYS A 317 -3.99 4.68 -14.02
CA LYS A 317 -5.32 4.94 -13.45
C LYS A 317 -5.99 3.68 -12.91
N ILE A 318 -6.52 3.79 -11.68
CA ILE A 318 -7.42 2.79 -11.11
C ILE A 318 -8.73 2.81 -11.90
N PRO A 319 -9.29 1.65 -12.31
CA PRO A 319 -10.50 1.59 -13.15
C PRO A 319 -11.74 2.24 -12.53
N TRP A 320 -11.86 2.31 -11.21
CA TRP A 320 -13.01 2.83 -10.49
C TRP A 320 -12.71 4.16 -9.78
N GLY A 321 -13.12 5.25 -10.39
CA GLY A 321 -13.31 6.56 -9.73
C GLY A 321 -12.08 7.36 -9.32
N SER A 322 -10.87 6.79 -9.38
CA SER A 322 -9.65 7.47 -8.96
C SER A 322 -9.17 8.53 -9.96
N VAL A 323 -8.30 9.39 -9.48
CA VAL A 323 -7.49 10.30 -10.29
C VAL A 323 -6.31 9.56 -10.92
N ASP A 324 -5.69 10.19 -11.89
CA ASP A 324 -4.48 9.65 -12.54
C ASP A 324 -3.29 9.64 -11.56
N THR A 325 -2.50 8.58 -11.59
CA THR A 325 -1.31 8.43 -10.72
C THR A 325 -0.26 9.51 -11.00
N ASP A 326 -0.10 9.96 -12.25
CA ASP A 326 0.85 11.03 -12.58
C ASP A 326 0.43 12.36 -11.95
N TRP A 327 -0.89 12.65 -11.92
CA TRP A 327 -1.40 13.81 -11.21
C TRP A 327 -1.12 13.76 -9.71
N LEU A 328 -1.23 12.57 -9.08
CA LEU A 328 -0.90 12.39 -7.67
C LEU A 328 0.60 12.61 -7.42
N ILE A 329 1.47 12.06 -8.27
CA ILE A 329 2.93 12.24 -8.16
C ILE A 329 3.32 13.71 -8.20
N GLU A 330 2.69 14.51 -9.08
CA GLU A 330 2.94 15.97 -9.15
C GLU A 330 2.55 16.72 -7.87
N LYS A 331 1.72 16.12 -7.02
CA LYS A 331 1.20 16.70 -5.77
C LYS A 331 1.77 16.03 -4.52
N ASP A 332 2.63 15.02 -4.66
CA ASP A 332 3.17 14.27 -3.52
C ASP A 332 3.99 15.18 -2.59
N LEU A 333 3.82 14.99 -1.29
CA LEU A 333 4.58 15.71 -0.26
C LEU A 333 6.06 15.30 -0.17
N GLU A 334 6.51 14.37 -1.02
CA GLU A 334 7.89 13.90 -1.16
C GLU A 334 8.57 13.52 0.16
N VAL A 335 8.16 12.41 0.73
CA VAL A 335 8.77 11.88 1.95
C VAL A 335 10.14 11.29 1.67
N LYS A 336 11.10 11.63 2.50
CA LYS A 336 12.39 10.95 2.54
C LYS A 336 12.30 9.76 3.50
N TRP A 337 12.09 8.58 2.95
CA TRP A 337 11.86 7.35 3.74
C TRP A 337 13.03 6.99 4.66
N GLU A 338 14.27 7.31 4.26
CA GLU A 338 15.44 7.16 5.12
C GLU A 338 15.35 8.03 6.39
N ASN A 339 14.80 9.24 6.27
CA ASN A 339 14.57 10.10 7.42
C ASN A 339 13.42 9.56 8.28
N ALA A 340 12.34 9.06 7.66
CA ALA A 340 11.24 8.42 8.38
C ALA A 340 11.72 7.21 9.18
N TYR A 341 12.55 6.36 8.58
CA TYR A 341 13.19 5.23 9.24
C TYR A 341 14.03 5.66 10.45
N ARG A 342 14.99 6.57 10.24
CA ARG A 342 15.90 7.04 11.30
C ARG A 342 15.20 7.76 12.44
N SER A 343 14.06 8.39 12.18
CA SER A 343 13.27 9.14 13.17
C SER A 343 12.03 8.39 13.66
N ARG A 344 11.90 7.09 13.36
CA ARG A 344 10.72 6.28 13.70
C ARG A 344 10.37 6.36 15.18
N GLU A 345 11.33 6.09 16.05
CA GLU A 345 11.14 6.12 17.51
C GLU A 345 10.71 7.49 18.00
N ASP A 346 11.33 8.55 17.49
CA ASP A 346 11.00 9.95 17.82
C ASP A 346 9.59 10.34 17.38
N ILE A 347 9.15 9.86 16.22
CA ILE A 347 7.79 10.11 15.70
C ILE A 347 6.76 9.37 16.56
N ILE A 348 6.99 8.10 16.86
CA ILE A 348 6.12 7.28 17.71
C ILE A 348 6.04 7.84 19.12
N LEU A 349 7.18 8.25 19.71
CA LEU A 349 7.19 8.89 21.01
C LEU A 349 6.40 10.20 21.00
N ALA A 350 6.61 11.05 20.00
CA ALA A 350 5.87 12.31 19.87
C ALA A 350 4.37 12.08 19.69
N TRP A 351 3.96 11.07 18.91
CA TRP A 351 2.57 10.67 18.78
C TRP A 351 1.98 10.25 20.14
N THR A 352 2.68 9.35 20.83
CA THR A 352 2.23 8.83 22.13
C THR A 352 2.06 9.94 23.16
N GLU A 353 3.03 10.83 23.27
CA GLU A 353 3.00 11.95 24.24
C GLU A 353 1.96 13.01 23.90
N ILE A 354 1.76 13.31 22.62
CA ILE A 354 0.93 14.46 22.22
C ILE A 354 -0.51 14.04 21.92
N VAL A 355 -0.73 12.87 21.33
CA VAL A 355 -2.03 12.43 20.83
C VAL A 355 -2.61 11.27 21.61
N ALA A 356 -1.87 10.20 21.83
CA ALA A 356 -2.42 8.99 22.44
C ALA A 356 -2.68 9.10 23.94
N ASN A 357 -1.90 9.88 24.68
CA ASN A 357 -1.99 10.03 26.16
C ASN A 357 -2.76 11.30 26.60
N ARG A 358 -3.60 11.86 25.74
CA ARG A 358 -4.41 13.06 26.06
C ARG A 358 -5.69 12.72 26.87
#